data_2bd1fd36d705f21e3bd91225b1a815ce
#
_entry.id   2bd1fd36d705f21e3bd91225b1a815ce
#
_cell.length_a   1.000
_cell.length_b   1.000
_cell.length_c   1.000
_cell.angle_alpha   90.00
_cell.angle_beta   90.00
_cell.angle_gamma   90.00
#
_symmetry.space_group_name_H-M   'P 1'
#
loop_
_entity.id
_entity.type
_entity.pdbx_description
1 polymer ?
#
loop_
_entity_poly.entity_id
_entity_poly.type
_entity_poly.pdbx_seq_one_letter_code
_entity_poly.pdbx_strand_id
1 'polypeptide(L)'
;MQPDVQSTQGNGEAGVERRAMTVVADQAAGGLPERRLRRVAQYVQDNLHRELRLAELSGLVHMSPYHFARLFKRSTGVSPHRFLVQRRIEQARALLAAQTLPIAEIARSVGFRTPSHFTTTFRRVTGITPSVYRSGGDAESTNAPRQDDATNRD
;
A
#
# COMPACT_ATOMS: atom_id res chain seq x y z
N MET A 1 40.94 -44.01 31.45
CA MET A 1 40.80 -43.63 30.01
C MET A 1 39.30 -43.49 29.75
N GLN A 2 38.78 -42.26 29.83
CA GLN A 2 37.36 -41.95 29.62
C GLN A 2 37.26 -41.08 28.34
N PRO A 3 36.36 -41.37 27.39
CA PRO A 3 36.04 -40.41 26.36
C PRO A 3 34.90 -39.52 26.83
N ASP A 4 35.17 -38.24 26.75
CA ASP A 4 34.20 -37.18 26.93
C ASP A 4 33.06 -37.26 25.91
N VAL A 5 31.85 -37.36 26.44
CA VAL A 5 30.63 -37.14 25.67
C VAL A 5 30.27 -35.69 25.83
N GLN A 6 30.66 -34.85 24.90
CA GLN A 6 30.17 -33.50 24.83
C GLN A 6 28.76 -33.47 24.23
N SER A 7 27.81 -33.14 25.06
CA SER A 7 26.44 -32.90 24.71
C SER A 7 26.31 -31.67 23.82
N THR A 8 25.94 -31.89 22.57
CA THR A 8 25.45 -30.84 21.69
C THR A 8 23.95 -30.71 21.91
N GLN A 9 23.56 -29.90 22.87
CA GLN A 9 22.19 -29.43 23.02
C GLN A 9 22.19 -27.93 23.10
N GLY A 10 21.40 -27.29 22.24
CA GLY A 10 21.00 -25.95 22.52
C GLY A 10 20.83 -24.93 21.38
N ASN A 11 20.56 -25.32 20.13
CA ASN A 11 20.29 -24.31 19.10
C ASN A 11 18.90 -24.40 18.43
N GLY A 12 18.04 -25.32 18.88
CA GLY A 12 16.70 -25.50 18.30
C GLY A 12 15.60 -24.71 19.00
N GLU A 13 15.72 -24.50 20.32
CA GLU A 13 14.62 -23.96 21.12
C GLU A 13 14.50 -22.45 21.09
N ALA A 14 15.58 -21.73 21.00
CA ALA A 14 15.56 -20.26 20.97
C ALA A 14 14.89 -19.68 19.70
N GLY A 15 14.92 -20.40 18.59
CA GLY A 15 14.29 -19.99 17.33
C GLY A 15 12.76 -20.15 17.34
N VAL A 16 12.27 -21.18 18.01
CA VAL A 16 10.83 -21.46 18.11
C VAL A 16 10.17 -20.54 19.11
N GLU A 17 10.79 -20.25 20.23
CA GLU A 17 10.28 -19.30 21.22
C GLU A 17 10.20 -17.87 20.69
N ARG A 18 11.18 -17.41 19.90
CA ARG A 18 11.12 -16.07 19.27
C ARG A 18 9.97 -15.96 18.28
N ARG A 19 9.68 -17.00 17.50
CA ARG A 19 8.52 -17.01 16.59
C ARG A 19 7.20 -17.04 17.33
N ALA A 20 7.10 -17.81 18.40
CA ALA A 20 5.91 -17.87 19.26
C ALA A 20 5.67 -16.53 19.97
N MET A 21 6.72 -15.88 20.49
CA MET A 21 6.61 -14.56 21.12
C MET A 21 6.23 -13.47 20.12
N THR A 22 6.73 -13.52 18.88
CA THR A 22 6.36 -12.56 17.83
C THR A 22 4.89 -12.71 17.44
N VAL A 23 4.39 -13.93 17.33
CA VAL A 23 2.97 -14.20 17.02
C VAL A 23 2.06 -13.76 18.17
N VAL A 24 2.46 -13.98 19.41
CA VAL A 24 1.68 -13.57 20.60
C VAL A 24 1.73 -12.06 20.80
N ALA A 25 2.87 -11.42 20.54
CA ALA A 25 2.99 -9.97 20.61
C ALA A 25 2.14 -9.27 19.53
N ASP A 26 2.06 -9.83 18.33
CA ASP A 26 1.23 -9.33 17.24
C ASP A 26 -0.28 -9.46 17.55
N GLN A 27 -0.68 -10.53 18.21
CA GLN A 27 -2.05 -10.70 18.73
C GLN A 27 -2.37 -9.75 19.89
N ALA A 28 -1.40 -9.47 20.75
CA ALA A 28 -1.56 -8.54 21.86
C ALA A 28 -1.68 -7.08 21.40
N ALA A 29 -1.10 -6.70 20.25
CA ALA A 29 -1.21 -5.38 19.65
C ALA A 29 -2.59 -5.09 19.05
N GLY A 30 -3.49 -6.06 18.96
CA GLY A 30 -4.88 -5.89 18.53
C GLY A 30 -5.07 -5.62 17.03
N GLY A 31 -4.06 -5.91 16.21
CA GLY A 31 -4.11 -5.85 14.75
C GLY A 31 -4.45 -7.19 14.09
N LEU A 32 -4.42 -7.21 12.76
CA LEU A 32 -4.48 -8.45 11.99
C LEU A 32 -3.17 -9.23 12.16
N PRO A 33 -3.22 -10.55 12.37
CA PRO A 33 -2.03 -11.38 12.32
C PRO A 33 -1.28 -11.18 11.01
N GLU A 34 0.04 -11.10 11.05
CA GLU A 34 0.90 -10.81 9.91
C GLU A 34 0.57 -11.68 8.68
N ARG A 35 0.31 -12.95 8.92
CA ARG A 35 -0.03 -13.91 7.85
C ARG A 35 -1.33 -13.55 7.12
N ARG A 36 -2.34 -13.08 7.85
CA ARG A 36 -3.61 -12.62 7.28
C ARG A 36 -3.45 -11.29 6.57
N LEU A 37 -2.69 -10.38 7.15
CA LEU A 37 -2.38 -9.10 6.54
C LEU A 37 -1.64 -9.29 5.20
N ARG A 38 -0.63 -10.14 5.17
CA ARG A 38 0.13 -10.47 3.95
C ARG A 38 -0.77 -11.08 2.88
N ARG A 39 -1.68 -11.97 3.24
CA ARG A 39 -2.64 -12.58 2.32
C ARG A 39 -3.56 -11.51 1.69
N VAL A 40 -4.07 -10.59 2.48
CA VAL A 40 -4.92 -9.49 1.98
C VAL A 40 -4.12 -8.55 1.08
N ALA A 41 -2.93 -8.14 1.50
CA ALA A 41 -2.06 -7.26 0.72
C ALA A 41 -1.70 -7.86 -0.65
N GLN A 42 -1.37 -9.15 -0.69
CA GLN A 42 -1.10 -9.86 -1.94
C GLN A 42 -2.33 -9.93 -2.83
N TYR A 43 -3.49 -10.24 -2.27
CA TYR A 43 -4.74 -10.28 -3.02
C TYR A 43 -5.10 -8.91 -3.62
N VAL A 44 -4.92 -7.83 -2.86
CA VAL A 44 -5.09 -6.46 -3.37
C VAL A 44 -4.14 -6.20 -4.53
N GLN A 45 -2.86 -6.54 -4.39
CA GLN A 45 -1.86 -6.34 -5.44
C GLN A 45 -2.20 -7.08 -6.74
N ASP A 46 -2.70 -8.30 -6.64
CA ASP A 46 -3.06 -9.13 -7.80
C ASP A 46 -4.36 -8.68 -8.48
N ASN A 47 -5.16 -7.86 -7.83
CA ASN A 47 -6.49 -7.47 -8.28
C ASN A 47 -6.70 -5.94 -8.36
N LEU A 48 -5.64 -5.13 -8.48
CA LEU A 48 -5.73 -3.67 -8.54
C LEU A 48 -6.60 -3.15 -9.68
N HIS A 49 -6.62 -3.86 -10.81
CA HIS A 49 -7.31 -3.49 -12.05
C HIS A 49 -8.83 -3.51 -11.97
N ARG A 50 -9.40 -4.15 -10.95
CA ARG A 50 -10.84 -4.31 -10.78
C ARG A 50 -11.36 -3.69 -9.48
N GLU A 51 -12.66 -3.58 -9.38
CA GLU A 51 -13.31 -3.18 -8.14
C GLU A 51 -13.08 -4.25 -7.06
N LEU A 52 -12.62 -3.82 -5.90
CA LEU A 52 -12.46 -4.65 -4.71
C LEU A 52 -13.40 -4.16 -3.62
N ARG A 53 -14.26 -5.04 -3.14
CA ARG A 53 -15.20 -4.74 -2.07
C ARG A 53 -14.63 -5.12 -0.72
N LEU A 54 -14.97 -4.35 0.29
CA LEU A 54 -14.54 -4.62 1.69
C LEU A 54 -14.98 -6.03 2.14
N ALA A 55 -16.20 -6.44 1.78
CA ALA A 55 -16.72 -7.78 2.10
C ALA A 55 -15.88 -8.92 1.47
N GLU A 56 -15.33 -8.69 0.29
CA GLU A 56 -14.43 -9.63 -0.37
C GLU A 56 -13.11 -9.78 0.39
N LEU A 57 -12.50 -8.67 0.78
CA LEU A 57 -11.24 -8.69 1.55
C LEU A 57 -11.42 -9.30 2.93
N SER A 58 -12.51 -8.97 3.62
CA SER A 58 -12.82 -9.53 4.93
C SER A 58 -13.12 -11.03 4.86
N GLY A 59 -13.75 -11.48 3.78
CA GLY A 59 -14.03 -12.89 3.52
C GLY A 59 -12.76 -13.74 3.40
N LEU A 60 -11.67 -13.18 2.85
CA LEU A 60 -10.38 -13.89 2.74
C LEU A 60 -9.81 -14.31 4.10
N VAL A 61 -10.14 -13.60 5.14
CA VAL A 61 -9.64 -13.81 6.50
C VAL A 61 -10.74 -14.23 7.48
N HIS A 62 -11.93 -14.58 6.96
CA HIS A 62 -13.08 -15.06 7.73
C HIS A 62 -13.53 -14.11 8.84
N MET A 63 -13.61 -12.82 8.51
CA MET A 63 -14.04 -11.76 9.42
C MET A 63 -15.24 -10.99 8.87
N SER A 64 -16.00 -10.35 9.75
CA SER A 64 -16.98 -9.36 9.32
C SER A 64 -16.26 -8.13 8.72
N PRO A 65 -16.89 -7.40 7.76
CA PRO A 65 -16.28 -6.23 7.15
C PRO A 65 -15.84 -5.16 8.16
N TYR A 66 -16.68 -4.88 9.14
CA TYR A 66 -16.39 -3.88 10.18
C TYR A 66 -15.18 -4.29 11.05
N HIS A 67 -15.16 -5.52 11.53
CA HIS A 67 -14.06 -6.04 12.36
C HIS A 67 -12.75 -6.08 11.58
N PHE A 68 -12.80 -6.55 10.33
CA PHE A 68 -11.66 -6.53 9.42
C PHE A 68 -11.09 -5.13 9.22
N ALA A 69 -11.93 -4.15 8.85
CA ALA A 69 -11.50 -2.78 8.58
C ALA A 69 -10.81 -2.16 9.81
N ARG A 70 -11.31 -2.42 11.00
CA ARG A 70 -10.73 -1.93 12.25
C ARG A 70 -9.37 -2.54 12.55
N LEU A 71 -9.23 -3.85 12.41
CA LEU A 71 -7.95 -4.54 12.63
C LEU A 71 -6.93 -4.22 11.54
N PHE A 72 -7.37 -4.10 10.29
CA PHE A 72 -6.52 -3.71 9.18
C PHE A 72 -5.92 -2.31 9.39
N LYS A 73 -6.75 -1.35 9.79
CA LYS A 73 -6.28 0.01 10.10
C LYS A 73 -5.30 0.03 11.28
N ARG A 74 -5.51 -0.81 12.29
CA ARG A 74 -4.55 -0.96 13.40
C ARG A 74 -3.20 -1.49 12.94
N SER A 75 -3.19 -2.44 12.01
CA SER A 75 -1.96 -3.04 11.50
C SER A 75 -1.22 -2.15 10.52
N THR A 76 -1.93 -1.42 9.66
CA THR A 76 -1.33 -0.66 8.54
C THR A 76 -1.30 0.85 8.76
N GLY A 77 -2.07 1.36 9.71
CA GLY A 77 -2.26 2.79 9.94
C GLY A 77 -3.28 3.45 9.02
N VAL A 78 -3.79 2.74 8.00
CA VAL A 78 -4.74 3.27 7.01
C VAL A 78 -5.92 2.32 6.82
N SER A 79 -7.06 2.86 6.37
CA SER A 79 -8.21 2.02 6.02
C SER A 79 -7.92 1.12 4.82
N PRO A 80 -8.65 -0.01 4.66
CA PRO A 80 -8.50 -0.87 3.48
C PRO A 80 -8.68 -0.13 2.15
N HIS A 81 -9.64 0.78 2.06
CA HIS A 81 -9.87 1.59 0.86
C HIS A 81 -8.68 2.49 0.55
N ARG A 82 -8.15 3.18 1.55
CA ARG A 82 -6.98 4.05 1.38
C ARG A 82 -5.74 3.24 0.99
N PHE A 83 -5.57 2.07 1.56
CA PHE A 83 -4.50 1.14 1.19
C PHE A 83 -4.59 0.74 -0.29
N LEU A 84 -5.79 0.36 -0.77
CA LEU A 84 -6.03 0.04 -2.18
C LEU A 84 -5.68 1.22 -3.10
N VAL A 85 -6.12 2.43 -2.77
CA VAL A 85 -5.81 3.64 -3.55
C VAL A 85 -4.30 3.90 -3.60
N GLN A 86 -3.60 3.79 -2.48
CA GLN A 86 -2.14 3.94 -2.43
C GLN A 86 -1.43 2.93 -3.33
N ARG A 87 -1.83 1.66 -3.29
CA ARG A 87 -1.27 0.61 -4.16
C ARG A 87 -1.52 0.88 -5.65
N ARG A 88 -2.71 1.35 -6.00
CA ARG A 88 -3.03 1.77 -7.38
C ARG A 88 -2.13 2.92 -7.85
N ILE A 89 -1.91 3.93 -7.02
CA ILE A 89 -1.05 5.05 -7.34
C ILE A 89 0.42 4.63 -7.45
N GLU A 90 0.91 3.76 -6.58
CA GLU A 90 2.27 3.20 -6.69
C GLU A 90 2.48 2.45 -8.02
N GLN A 91 1.52 1.62 -8.41
CA GLN A 91 1.57 0.91 -9.69
C GLN A 91 1.50 1.89 -10.87
N ALA A 92 0.66 2.92 -10.79
CA ALA A 92 0.57 3.96 -11.81
C ALA A 92 1.89 4.72 -11.97
N ARG A 93 2.59 5.03 -10.88
CA ARG A 93 3.92 5.68 -10.92
C ARG A 93 4.92 4.85 -11.71
N ALA A 94 4.96 3.56 -11.50
CA ALA A 94 5.83 2.65 -12.24
C ALA A 94 5.50 2.64 -13.75
N LEU A 95 4.21 2.58 -14.10
CA LEU A 95 3.76 2.61 -15.50
C LEU A 95 4.01 3.97 -16.18
N LEU A 96 3.85 5.08 -15.46
CA LEU A 96 4.19 6.42 -15.96
C LEU A 96 5.69 6.57 -16.21
N ALA A 97 6.53 6.06 -15.32
CA ALA A 97 7.98 6.09 -15.48
C ALA A 97 8.45 5.26 -16.69
N ALA A 98 7.78 4.17 -16.99
CA ALA A 98 8.06 3.33 -18.16
C ALA A 98 7.71 4.02 -19.50
N GLN A 99 6.88 5.05 -19.50
CA GLN A 99 6.47 5.88 -20.65
C GLN A 99 5.89 5.12 -21.86
N THR A 100 5.37 3.91 -21.64
CA THR A 100 4.93 3.01 -22.71
C THR A 100 3.44 3.14 -23.05
N LEU A 101 2.63 3.60 -22.10
CA LEU A 101 1.17 3.65 -22.23
C LEU A 101 0.63 5.07 -22.11
N PRO A 102 -0.47 5.39 -22.81
CA PRO A 102 -1.23 6.61 -22.57
C PRO A 102 -1.76 6.69 -21.13
N ILE A 103 -1.87 7.89 -20.58
CA ILE A 103 -2.33 8.11 -19.19
C ILE A 103 -3.73 7.51 -18.97
N ALA A 104 -4.63 7.63 -19.96
CA ALA A 104 -5.97 7.04 -19.87
C ALA A 104 -5.95 5.51 -19.77
N GLU A 105 -5.02 4.84 -20.43
CA GLU A 105 -4.83 3.39 -20.33
C GLU A 105 -4.22 2.99 -18.99
N ILE A 106 -3.26 3.76 -18.50
CA ILE A 106 -2.71 3.57 -17.14
C ILE A 106 -3.81 3.66 -16.10
N ALA A 107 -4.65 4.71 -16.17
CA ALA A 107 -5.78 4.89 -15.25
C ALA A 107 -6.68 3.65 -15.21
N ARG A 108 -7.02 3.11 -16.37
CA ARG A 108 -7.85 1.90 -16.50
C ARG A 108 -7.14 0.66 -15.95
N SER A 109 -5.88 0.47 -16.31
CA SER A 109 -5.11 -0.72 -15.91
C SER A 109 -4.89 -0.82 -14.40
N VAL A 110 -4.86 0.30 -13.69
CA VAL A 110 -4.75 0.34 -12.22
C VAL A 110 -6.11 0.46 -11.51
N GLY A 111 -7.22 0.32 -12.23
CA GLY A 111 -8.55 0.16 -11.64
C GLY A 111 -9.36 1.43 -11.44
N PHE A 112 -9.01 2.55 -12.05
CA PHE A 112 -9.85 3.75 -12.07
C PHE A 112 -10.86 3.70 -13.21
N ARG A 113 -12.11 4.08 -12.92
CA ARG A 113 -13.17 4.08 -13.94
C ARG A 113 -13.02 5.20 -14.96
N THR A 114 -12.51 6.35 -14.54
CA THR A 114 -12.34 7.52 -15.39
C THR A 114 -10.94 8.11 -15.27
N PRO A 115 -10.36 8.66 -16.34
CA PRO A 115 -9.10 9.38 -16.28
C PRO A 115 -9.14 10.60 -15.36
N SER A 116 -10.28 11.29 -15.27
CA SER A 116 -10.45 12.44 -14.38
C SER A 116 -10.34 12.08 -12.92
N HIS A 117 -10.98 10.99 -12.49
CA HIS A 117 -10.87 10.48 -11.12
C HIS A 117 -9.43 10.04 -10.81
N PHE A 118 -8.79 9.38 -11.74
CA PHE A 118 -7.38 9.02 -11.63
C PHE A 118 -6.49 10.25 -11.43
N THR A 119 -6.60 11.25 -12.29
CA THR A 119 -5.78 12.47 -12.24
C THR A 119 -5.96 13.21 -10.91
N THR A 120 -7.20 13.38 -10.46
CA THR A 120 -7.52 14.03 -9.18
C THR A 120 -6.93 13.25 -8.00
N THR A 121 -7.10 11.94 -8.00
CA THR A 121 -6.59 11.07 -6.93
C THR A 121 -5.07 11.02 -6.92
N PHE A 122 -4.45 10.88 -8.09
CA PHE A 122 -2.99 10.88 -8.24
C PHE A 122 -2.37 12.18 -7.69
N ARG A 123 -2.91 13.33 -8.09
CA ARG A 123 -2.46 14.63 -7.59
C ARG A 123 -2.64 14.77 -6.08
N ARG A 124 -3.76 14.30 -5.53
CA ARG A 124 -4.00 14.34 -4.09
C ARG A 124 -2.98 13.50 -3.31
N VAL A 125 -2.57 12.35 -3.84
CA VAL A 125 -1.63 11.43 -3.18
C VAL A 125 -0.18 11.85 -3.39
N THR A 126 0.18 12.31 -4.58
CA THR A 126 1.58 12.60 -4.95
C THR A 126 1.95 14.09 -4.94
N GLY A 127 0.95 14.97 -4.95
CA GLY A 127 1.15 16.42 -5.05
C GLY A 127 1.24 16.98 -6.47
N ILE A 128 1.42 16.14 -7.48
CA ILE A 128 1.54 16.53 -8.90
C ILE A 128 0.63 15.71 -9.79
N THR A 129 0.37 16.19 -10.99
CA THR A 129 -0.45 15.47 -11.99
C THR A 129 0.33 14.30 -12.60
N PRO A 130 -0.36 13.28 -13.14
CA PRO A 130 0.28 12.20 -13.87
C PRO A 130 1.15 12.68 -15.03
N SER A 131 0.73 13.71 -15.75
CA SER A 131 1.48 14.29 -16.87
C SER A 131 2.80 14.92 -16.42
N VAL A 132 2.78 15.68 -15.33
CA VAL A 132 3.98 16.28 -14.74
C VAL A 132 4.93 15.18 -14.25
N TYR A 133 4.40 14.18 -13.54
CA TYR A 133 5.19 13.04 -13.09
C TYR A 133 5.90 12.30 -14.24
N ARG A 134 5.17 12.05 -15.35
CA ARG A 134 5.73 11.41 -16.56
C ARG A 134 6.88 12.21 -17.17
N SER A 135 6.80 13.53 -17.13
CA SER A 135 7.82 14.43 -17.67
C SER A 135 9.05 14.60 -16.77
N GLY A 136 9.14 13.84 -15.67
CA GLY A 136 10.24 13.94 -14.70
C GLY A 136 10.13 15.13 -13.75
N GLY A 137 8.93 15.72 -13.62
CA GLY A 137 8.68 16.78 -12.63
C GLY A 137 8.58 16.19 -11.22
N ASP A 138 9.41 16.68 -10.32
CA ASP A 138 9.32 16.37 -8.90
C ASP A 138 8.27 17.26 -8.23
N ALA A 139 7.68 16.77 -7.15
CA ALA A 139 6.66 17.50 -6.38
C ALA A 139 7.15 18.87 -5.86
N GLU A 140 8.45 19.08 -5.78
CA GLU A 140 9.06 20.32 -5.31
C GLU A 140 9.01 21.48 -6.30
N SER A 141 8.83 21.20 -7.60
CA SER A 141 8.79 22.26 -8.64
C SER A 141 7.45 23.00 -8.75
N THR A 142 6.42 22.58 -8.01
CA THR A 142 5.07 23.14 -8.21
C THR A 142 4.72 24.25 -7.20
N ASN A 143 5.63 24.64 -6.32
CA ASN A 143 5.43 25.73 -5.37
C ASN A 143 6.02 27.07 -5.83
N ALA A 144 5.90 27.39 -7.11
CA ALA A 144 6.13 28.75 -7.58
C ALA A 144 4.84 29.55 -7.33
N PRO A 145 4.90 30.65 -6.56
CA PRO A 145 3.76 31.55 -6.43
C PRO A 145 3.42 32.11 -7.82
N ARG A 146 2.18 31.97 -8.22
CA ARG A 146 1.67 32.72 -9.36
C ARG A 146 1.78 34.20 -8.98
N GLN A 147 2.70 34.89 -9.58
CA GLN A 147 2.67 36.33 -9.59
C GLN A 147 1.46 36.74 -10.39
N ASP A 148 0.42 37.15 -9.68
CA ASP A 148 -0.66 37.90 -10.29
C ASP A 148 -0.07 39.22 -10.77
N ASP A 149 0.17 39.29 -12.06
CA ASP A 149 0.55 40.51 -12.74
C ASP A 149 -0.69 41.41 -12.79
N ALA A 150 -0.88 42.13 -11.69
CA ALA A 150 -1.83 43.24 -11.65
C ALA A 150 -1.24 44.41 -12.42
N THR A 151 -1.36 44.35 -13.73
CA THR A 151 -1.10 45.54 -14.55
C THR A 151 -2.24 46.51 -14.32
N ASN A 152 -1.97 47.41 -13.40
CA ASN A 152 -2.76 48.61 -13.25
C ASN A 152 -2.65 49.44 -14.54
N ARG A 153 -3.79 49.77 -15.04
CA ARG A 153 -3.91 50.64 -16.19
C ARG A 153 -4.46 52.01 -15.73
N ASP A 154 -3.69 53.00 -15.96
CA ASP A 154 -4.17 54.36 -16.17
C ASP A 154 -4.75 54.55 -17.54
#